data_1f4e41588b68fb0367338f3c4c01b689
#
_entry.id   1f4e41588b68fb0367338f3c4c01b689
#
_cell.length_a   1.000
_cell.length_b   1.000
_cell.length_c   1.000
_cell.angle_alpha   90.00
_cell.angle_beta   90.00
_cell.angle_gamma   90.00
#
_symmetry.space_group_name_H-M   'P 1'
#
loop_
_entity.id
_entity.type
_entity.pdbx_description
1 polymer ?
#
loop_
_entity_poly.entity_id
_entity_poly.type
_entity_poly.pdbx_seq_one_letter_code
_entity_poly.pdbx_strand_id
1 'polypeptide(L)'
;MSCDLFSLATSGVSGLTPYRPGKSIEQLQREMNLDEVVKLASNENPLGPSQIVLDAISATKDLSRYPDGDGFNLKKRLAKKHNLKVENITLGNGSNDILEMVTRAFVTTNHEVIYSQHSFAVYPLVTQAVGAKHGVIPANGWGHDLEAMLSSVN
;
A
#
# COMPACT_ATOMS: atom_id res chain seq x y z
N MET A 1 -9.13 33.82 17.12
CA MET A 1 -8.35 32.69 17.67
C MET A 1 -8.04 31.79 16.49
N SER A 2 -6.76 31.67 16.11
CA SER A 2 -6.37 30.67 15.09
C SER A 2 -6.40 29.28 15.73
N CYS A 3 -7.19 28.38 15.19
CA CYS A 3 -7.18 26.99 15.62
C CYS A 3 -5.89 26.33 15.12
N ASP A 4 -5.09 25.77 16.01
CA ASP A 4 -3.97 24.93 15.65
C ASP A 4 -4.49 23.53 15.25
N LEU A 5 -4.59 23.28 13.96
CA LEU A 5 -5.11 22.01 13.41
C LEU A 5 -4.24 20.82 13.82
N PHE A 6 -2.95 21.00 14.02
CA PHE A 6 -2.06 19.90 14.45
C PHE A 6 -2.39 19.40 15.85
N SER A 7 -2.83 20.29 16.73
CA SER A 7 -3.24 19.93 18.09
C SER A 7 -4.52 19.09 18.14
N LEU A 8 -5.30 19.09 17.06
CA LEU A 8 -6.53 18.29 16.93
C LEU A 8 -6.28 16.89 16.37
N ALA A 9 -5.08 16.63 15.84
CA ALA A 9 -4.73 15.31 15.32
C ALA A 9 -4.62 14.28 16.45
N THR A 10 -4.99 13.03 16.17
CA THR A 10 -4.77 11.94 17.11
C THR A 10 -3.28 11.76 17.37
N SER A 11 -2.91 11.26 18.55
CA SER A 11 -1.51 11.08 18.95
C SER A 11 -0.72 10.17 17.98
N GLY A 12 -1.37 9.16 17.41
CA GLY A 12 -0.76 8.29 16.42
C GLY A 12 -0.42 9.00 15.11
N VAL A 13 -1.21 10.00 14.73
CA VAL A 13 -1.03 10.75 13.48
C VAL A 13 -0.08 11.94 13.65
N SER A 14 -0.12 12.63 14.77
CA SER A 14 0.67 13.85 15.00
C SER A 14 2.19 13.64 14.89
N GLY A 15 2.68 12.42 15.15
CA GLY A 15 4.10 12.06 15.06
C GLY A 15 4.49 11.33 13.77
N LEU A 16 3.59 11.21 12.77
CA LEU A 16 3.89 10.51 11.52
C LEU A 16 4.92 11.27 10.66
N THR A 17 5.90 10.55 10.19
CA THR A 17 6.78 11.03 9.12
C THR A 17 6.18 10.58 7.78
N PRO A 18 5.75 11.52 6.92
CA PRO A 18 5.17 11.17 5.64
C PRO A 18 6.13 10.35 4.78
N TYR A 19 5.60 9.34 4.11
CA TYR A 19 6.36 8.60 3.10
C TYR A 19 6.78 9.54 1.98
N ARG A 20 8.06 9.52 1.64
CA ARG A 20 8.60 10.24 0.49
C ARG A 20 8.83 9.25 -0.65
N PRO A 21 7.99 9.27 -1.69
CA PRO A 21 8.20 8.42 -2.86
C PRO A 21 9.49 8.81 -3.59
N GLY A 22 10.01 7.89 -4.38
CA GLY A 22 11.13 8.21 -5.29
C GLY A 22 10.75 9.34 -6.26
N LYS A 23 11.73 10.12 -6.70
CA LYS A 23 11.52 11.21 -7.69
C LYS A 23 10.96 10.66 -8.99
N SER A 24 10.07 11.42 -9.63
CA SER A 24 9.64 11.11 -10.99
C SER A 24 10.76 11.39 -12.00
N ILE A 25 10.65 10.79 -13.18
CA ILE A 25 11.61 11.04 -14.29
C ILE A 25 11.63 12.53 -14.61
N GLU A 26 10.46 13.15 -14.77
CA GLU A 26 10.32 14.55 -15.14
C GLU A 26 10.89 15.50 -14.07
N GLN A 27 10.75 15.13 -12.78
CA GLN A 27 11.34 15.92 -11.69
C GLN A 27 12.86 15.87 -11.77
N LEU A 28 13.44 14.69 -11.96
CA LEU A 28 14.89 14.54 -12.04
C LEU A 28 15.47 15.21 -13.28
N GLN A 29 14.79 15.10 -14.43
CA GLN A 29 15.15 15.80 -15.67
C GLN A 29 15.21 17.31 -15.44
N ARG A 30 14.19 17.90 -14.82
CA ARG A 30 14.16 19.35 -14.53
C ARG A 30 15.26 19.78 -13.56
N GLU A 31 15.49 18.99 -12.49
CA GLU A 31 16.47 19.37 -11.45
C GLU A 31 17.91 19.28 -11.94
N MET A 32 18.20 18.31 -12.81
CA MET A 32 19.56 18.01 -13.27
C MET A 32 19.82 18.37 -14.74
N ASN A 33 18.82 18.94 -15.42
CA ASN A 33 18.87 19.28 -16.83
C ASN A 33 19.33 18.12 -17.71
N LEU A 34 18.68 16.95 -17.52
CA LEU A 34 18.96 15.73 -18.28
C LEU A 34 17.90 15.50 -19.36
N ASP A 35 18.32 15.08 -20.55
CA ASP A 35 17.41 14.73 -21.64
C ASP A 35 16.83 13.33 -21.45
N GLU A 36 17.61 12.39 -20.96
CA GLU A 36 17.21 11.01 -20.77
C GLU A 36 17.50 10.54 -19.33
N VAL A 37 16.56 9.77 -18.75
CA VAL A 37 16.67 9.18 -17.43
C VAL A 37 16.10 7.77 -17.45
N VAL A 38 16.87 6.82 -16.95
CA VAL A 38 16.38 5.44 -16.71
C VAL A 38 15.97 5.30 -15.25
N LYS A 39 14.70 5.01 -15.00
CA LYS A 39 14.17 4.81 -13.66
C LYS A 39 14.21 3.32 -13.30
N LEU A 40 15.05 2.98 -12.32
CA LEU A 40 15.17 1.61 -11.78
C LEU A 40 14.52 1.47 -10.39
N ALA A 41 13.88 2.54 -9.91
CA ALA A 41 13.19 2.60 -8.62
C ALA A 41 11.69 2.29 -8.76
N SER A 42 11.04 2.07 -7.59
CA SER A 42 9.58 1.88 -7.45
C SER A 42 9.02 0.56 -8.00
N ASN A 43 9.87 -0.40 -8.36
CA ASN A 43 9.47 -1.72 -8.87
C ASN A 43 8.43 -1.65 -10.02
N GLU A 44 8.53 -0.62 -10.85
CA GLU A 44 7.66 -0.43 -12.00
C GLU A 44 7.97 -1.46 -13.09
N ASN A 45 6.93 -1.88 -13.83
CA ASN A 45 7.13 -2.76 -14.99
C ASN A 45 7.53 -1.95 -16.23
N PRO A 46 8.78 -2.01 -16.69
CA PRO A 46 9.24 -1.22 -17.84
C PRO A 46 8.59 -1.65 -19.17
N LEU A 47 8.01 -2.84 -19.24
CA LEU A 47 7.28 -3.32 -20.43
C LEU A 47 5.91 -2.68 -20.60
N GLY A 48 5.40 -2.02 -19.55
CA GLY A 48 4.06 -1.44 -19.57
C GLY A 48 2.94 -2.48 -19.62
N PRO A 49 1.70 -2.05 -19.87
CA PRO A 49 0.55 -2.93 -20.03
C PRO A 49 0.54 -3.62 -21.40
N SER A 50 -0.11 -4.78 -21.48
CA SER A 50 -0.32 -5.44 -22.78
C SER A 50 -1.28 -4.65 -23.67
N GLN A 51 -1.21 -4.87 -24.99
CA GLN A 51 -2.10 -4.20 -25.95
C GLN A 51 -3.58 -4.47 -25.63
N ILE A 52 -3.93 -5.69 -25.22
CA ILE A 52 -5.30 -6.04 -24.81
C ILE A 52 -5.83 -5.13 -23.69
N VAL A 53 -4.97 -4.77 -22.73
CA VAL A 53 -5.34 -3.87 -21.63
C VAL A 53 -5.55 -2.45 -22.15
N LEU A 54 -4.67 -1.97 -23.03
CA LEU A 54 -4.79 -0.65 -23.63
C LEU A 54 -6.07 -0.52 -24.47
N ASP A 55 -6.39 -1.55 -25.25
CA ASP A 55 -7.63 -1.61 -26.05
C ASP A 55 -8.87 -1.60 -25.16
N ALA A 56 -8.85 -2.35 -24.05
CA ALA A 56 -9.96 -2.37 -23.10
C ALA A 56 -10.17 -1.02 -22.41
N ILE A 57 -9.10 -0.32 -22.03
CA ILE A 57 -9.17 1.04 -21.47
C ILE A 57 -9.77 2.00 -22.50
N SER A 58 -9.28 1.96 -23.75
CA SER A 58 -9.75 2.83 -24.85
C SER A 58 -11.20 2.57 -25.22
N ALA A 59 -11.68 1.34 -25.06
CA ALA A 59 -13.06 0.97 -25.32
C ALA A 59 -14.04 1.40 -24.22
N THR A 60 -13.54 1.81 -23.06
CA THR A 60 -14.39 2.24 -21.92
C THR A 60 -15.01 3.59 -22.22
N LYS A 61 -16.33 3.63 -22.41
CA LYS A 61 -17.09 4.84 -22.79
C LYS A 61 -17.95 5.41 -21.67
N ASP A 62 -18.38 4.59 -20.74
CA ASP A 62 -19.28 4.99 -19.66
C ASP A 62 -18.49 5.40 -18.41
N LEU A 63 -17.91 6.59 -18.46
CA LEU A 63 -17.16 7.18 -17.34
C LEU A 63 -18.00 8.07 -16.43
N SER A 64 -19.30 8.23 -16.76
CA SER A 64 -20.23 9.10 -16.02
C SER A 64 -20.92 8.40 -14.86
N ARG A 65 -20.81 7.08 -14.79
CA ARG A 65 -21.46 6.26 -13.76
C ARG A 65 -20.42 5.63 -12.82
N TYR A 66 -20.81 5.51 -11.57
CA TYR A 66 -20.01 4.78 -10.61
C TYR A 66 -19.93 3.29 -11.00
N PRO A 67 -18.78 2.66 -10.81
CA PRO A 67 -18.67 1.21 -10.96
C PRO A 67 -19.44 0.48 -9.86
N ASP A 68 -19.66 -0.82 -10.05
CA ASP A 68 -20.19 -1.71 -9.01
C ASP A 68 -19.29 -1.68 -7.77
N GLY A 69 -19.84 -1.18 -6.65
CA GLY A 69 -19.09 -1.03 -5.39
C GLY A 69 -18.59 -2.34 -4.80
N ASP A 70 -19.27 -3.44 -5.05
CA ASP A 70 -18.85 -4.78 -4.62
C ASP A 70 -17.79 -5.41 -5.54
N GLY A 71 -17.62 -4.88 -6.75
CA GLY A 71 -16.73 -5.44 -7.75
C GLY A 71 -17.04 -6.88 -8.13
N PHE A 72 -18.32 -7.25 -8.17
CA PHE A 72 -18.79 -8.64 -8.34
C PHE A 72 -18.11 -9.37 -9.50
N ASN A 73 -18.09 -8.76 -10.68
CA ASN A 73 -17.50 -9.39 -11.86
C ASN A 73 -15.99 -9.61 -11.72
N LEU A 74 -15.26 -8.67 -11.09
CA LEU A 74 -13.83 -8.80 -10.83
C LEU A 74 -13.56 -9.90 -9.80
N LYS A 75 -14.27 -9.88 -8.67
CA LYS A 75 -14.15 -10.92 -7.63
C LYS A 75 -14.45 -12.31 -8.19
N LYS A 76 -15.49 -12.46 -9.02
CA LYS A 76 -15.85 -13.72 -9.66
C LYS A 76 -14.72 -14.26 -10.56
N ARG A 77 -14.09 -13.37 -11.35
CA ARG A 77 -12.95 -13.76 -12.20
C ARG A 77 -11.71 -14.14 -11.38
N LEU A 78 -11.40 -13.36 -10.34
CA LEU A 78 -10.28 -13.65 -9.43
C LEU A 78 -10.52 -14.97 -8.67
N ALA A 79 -11.71 -15.18 -8.14
CA ALA A 79 -12.11 -16.43 -7.47
C ALA A 79 -11.87 -17.64 -8.37
N LYS A 80 -12.34 -17.58 -9.62
CA LYS A 80 -12.09 -18.65 -10.60
C LYS A 80 -10.61 -18.85 -10.90
N LYS A 81 -9.85 -17.74 -11.08
CA LYS A 81 -8.42 -17.81 -11.42
C LYS A 81 -7.59 -18.44 -10.30
N HIS A 82 -7.92 -18.13 -9.05
CA HIS A 82 -7.15 -18.56 -7.88
C HIS A 82 -7.78 -19.74 -7.13
N ASN A 83 -8.87 -20.33 -7.65
CA ASN A 83 -9.61 -21.40 -7.00
C ASN A 83 -10.04 -21.04 -5.57
N LEU A 84 -10.58 -19.83 -5.40
CA LEU A 84 -11.10 -19.29 -4.15
C LEU A 84 -12.62 -19.09 -4.25
N LYS A 85 -13.26 -18.85 -3.10
CA LYS A 85 -14.63 -18.33 -3.06
C LYS A 85 -14.62 -16.81 -3.20
N VAL A 86 -15.71 -16.24 -3.68
CA VAL A 86 -15.86 -14.78 -3.83
C VAL A 86 -15.72 -14.06 -2.48
N GLU A 87 -16.21 -14.68 -1.40
CA GLU A 87 -16.14 -14.18 -0.03
C GLU A 87 -14.73 -14.11 0.54
N ASN A 88 -13.77 -14.82 -0.07
CA ASN A 88 -12.36 -14.76 0.33
C ASN A 88 -11.59 -13.60 -0.32
N ILE A 89 -12.27 -12.73 -1.07
CA ILE A 89 -11.61 -11.67 -1.84
C ILE A 89 -12.10 -10.30 -1.39
N THR A 90 -11.18 -9.50 -0.91
CA THR A 90 -11.38 -8.07 -0.64
C THR A 90 -10.65 -7.25 -1.69
N LEU A 91 -11.29 -6.21 -2.21
CA LEU A 91 -10.72 -5.31 -3.21
C LEU A 91 -10.31 -3.99 -2.56
N GLY A 92 -9.28 -3.37 -3.10
CA GLY A 92 -8.81 -2.04 -2.71
C GLY A 92 -8.03 -1.38 -3.84
N ASN A 93 -7.77 -0.09 -3.73
CA ASN A 93 -6.93 0.66 -4.67
C ASN A 93 -5.44 0.37 -4.41
N GLY A 94 -5.04 -0.85 -4.68
CA GLY A 94 -3.73 -1.39 -4.36
C GLY A 94 -3.65 -1.96 -2.94
N SER A 95 -2.49 -2.54 -2.62
CA SER A 95 -2.25 -3.20 -1.33
C SER A 95 -2.26 -2.24 -0.14
N ASN A 96 -2.00 -0.96 -0.35
CA ASN A 96 -2.04 0.04 0.72
C ASN A 96 -3.43 0.14 1.36
N ASP A 97 -4.49 0.20 0.55
CA ASP A 97 -5.87 0.20 1.06
C ASP A 97 -6.16 -1.05 1.87
N ILE A 98 -5.72 -2.21 1.39
CA ILE A 98 -5.93 -3.48 2.09
C ILE A 98 -5.22 -3.48 3.44
N LEU A 99 -3.96 -3.04 3.49
CA LEU A 99 -3.20 -2.96 4.74
C LEU A 99 -3.85 -2.00 5.74
N GLU A 100 -4.33 -0.86 5.26
CA GLU A 100 -5.04 0.10 6.11
C GLU A 100 -6.37 -0.46 6.61
N MET A 101 -7.18 -1.06 5.73
CA MET A 101 -8.46 -1.67 6.11
C MET A 101 -8.28 -2.78 7.16
N VAL A 102 -7.30 -3.69 6.96
CA VAL A 102 -6.99 -4.76 7.92
C VAL A 102 -6.55 -4.16 9.25
N THR A 103 -5.65 -3.18 9.23
CA THR A 103 -5.18 -2.52 10.45
C THR A 103 -6.33 -1.87 11.21
N ARG A 104 -7.18 -1.10 10.53
CA ARG A 104 -8.35 -0.45 11.15
C ARG A 104 -9.38 -1.44 11.67
N ALA A 105 -9.54 -2.61 11.02
CA ALA A 105 -10.52 -3.61 11.43
C ALA A 105 -10.08 -4.44 12.65
N PHE A 106 -8.78 -4.69 12.79
CA PHE A 106 -8.30 -5.68 13.77
C PHE A 106 -7.29 -5.14 14.78
N VAL A 107 -6.74 -3.94 14.59
CA VAL A 107 -5.66 -3.40 15.43
C VAL A 107 -6.13 -2.19 16.21
N THR A 108 -5.85 -2.19 17.51
CA THR A 108 -6.10 -1.08 18.44
C THR A 108 -4.80 -0.72 19.16
N THR A 109 -4.84 0.29 20.02
CA THR A 109 -3.71 0.70 20.86
C THR A 109 -3.22 -0.41 21.82
N ASN A 110 -4.01 -1.45 22.03
CA ASN A 110 -3.68 -2.58 22.90
C ASN A 110 -3.00 -3.73 22.16
N HIS A 111 -2.87 -3.64 20.84
CA HIS A 111 -2.23 -4.64 20.01
C HIS A 111 -0.81 -4.25 19.65
N GLU A 112 -0.05 -5.22 19.24
CA GLU A 112 1.27 -5.06 18.63
C GLU A 112 1.24 -5.62 17.20
N VAL A 113 1.90 -4.91 16.27
CA VAL A 113 2.09 -5.35 14.89
C VAL A 113 3.56 -5.61 14.67
N ILE A 114 3.92 -6.81 14.26
CA ILE A 114 5.30 -7.16 13.92
C ILE A 114 5.47 -7.20 12.39
N TYR A 115 6.59 -6.71 11.91
CA TYR A 115 6.93 -6.73 10.50
C TYR A 115 8.45 -6.76 10.29
N SER A 116 8.89 -7.19 9.11
CA SER A 116 10.31 -7.30 8.79
C SER A 116 10.94 -5.93 8.57
N GLN A 117 12.24 -5.83 8.87
CA GLN A 117 13.07 -4.63 8.75
C GLN A 117 12.98 -3.94 7.38
N HIS A 118 12.88 -4.71 6.28
CA HIS A 118 12.82 -4.18 4.92
C HIS A 118 11.40 -4.19 4.35
N SER A 119 10.37 -4.25 5.21
CA SER A 119 8.99 -4.14 4.75
C SER A 119 8.67 -2.75 4.20
N PHE A 120 7.64 -2.69 3.37
CA PHE A 120 7.22 -1.43 2.77
C PHE A 120 6.75 -0.42 3.83
N ALA A 121 6.99 0.86 3.58
CA ALA A 121 6.73 1.96 4.53
C ALA A 121 5.28 2.04 5.06
N VAL A 122 4.31 1.45 4.37
CA VAL A 122 2.91 1.43 4.81
C VAL A 122 2.74 0.67 6.13
N TYR A 123 3.50 -0.43 6.38
CA TYR A 123 3.37 -1.18 7.64
C TYR A 123 3.58 -0.32 8.89
N PRO A 124 4.72 0.38 9.06
CA PRO A 124 4.89 1.28 10.19
C PRO A 124 3.88 2.43 10.19
N LEU A 125 3.55 3.01 9.05
CA LEU A 125 2.66 4.17 8.96
C LEU A 125 1.25 3.85 9.45
N VAL A 126 0.63 2.77 8.95
CA VAL A 126 -0.73 2.40 9.37
C VAL A 126 -0.77 1.94 10.83
N THR A 127 0.28 1.23 11.31
CA THR A 127 0.39 0.79 12.70
C THR A 127 0.47 1.99 13.63
N GLN A 128 1.32 2.96 13.32
CA GLN A 128 1.46 4.17 14.11
C GLN A 128 0.17 5.01 14.06
N ALA A 129 -0.49 5.12 12.90
CA ALA A 129 -1.71 5.91 12.75
C ALA A 129 -2.84 5.45 13.67
N VAL A 130 -2.97 4.14 13.91
CA VAL A 130 -3.95 3.59 14.87
C VAL A 130 -3.46 3.61 16.31
N GLY A 131 -2.24 4.05 16.56
CA GLY A 131 -1.63 4.14 17.90
C GLY A 131 -1.17 2.80 18.48
N ALA A 132 -1.05 1.77 17.65
CA ALA A 132 -0.59 0.45 18.09
C ALA A 132 0.93 0.40 18.28
N LYS A 133 1.39 -0.50 19.11
CA LYS A 133 2.81 -0.83 19.23
C LYS A 133 3.28 -1.55 17.97
N HIS A 134 4.58 -1.46 17.67
CA HIS A 134 5.16 -2.22 16.58
C HIS A 134 6.52 -2.80 16.96
N GLY A 135 6.78 -4.01 16.47
CA GLY A 135 8.05 -4.70 16.54
C GLY A 135 8.67 -4.84 15.15
N VAL A 136 9.85 -4.26 14.96
CA VAL A 136 10.61 -4.43 13.71
C VAL A 136 11.54 -5.62 13.86
N ILE A 137 11.31 -6.67 13.09
CA ILE A 137 12.13 -7.87 13.15
C ILE A 137 13.29 -7.74 12.17
N PRO A 138 14.55 -7.89 12.63
CA PRO A 138 15.71 -7.85 11.75
C PRO A 138 15.58 -8.85 10.59
N ALA A 139 16.06 -8.46 9.42
CA ALA A 139 16.05 -9.34 8.26
C ALA A 139 17.14 -10.40 8.40
N ASN A 140 16.88 -11.61 7.92
CA ASN A 140 17.89 -12.64 7.75
C ASN A 140 18.41 -12.58 6.32
N GLY A 141 19.60 -12.01 6.15
CA GLY A 141 20.07 -11.56 4.83
C GLY A 141 19.16 -10.43 4.29
N TRP A 142 18.55 -10.64 3.13
CA TRP A 142 17.56 -9.72 2.54
C TRP A 142 16.13 -10.27 2.60
N GLY A 143 15.93 -11.41 3.28
CA GLY A 143 14.64 -12.09 3.45
C GLY A 143 14.04 -11.87 4.83
N HIS A 144 12.83 -12.41 5.02
CA HIS A 144 12.16 -12.42 6.33
C HIS A 144 12.75 -13.50 7.23
N ASP A 145 13.00 -13.17 8.49
CA ASP A 145 13.33 -14.14 9.55
C ASP A 145 12.02 -14.62 10.20
N LEU A 146 11.44 -15.69 9.64
CA LEU A 146 10.15 -16.21 10.10
C LEU A 146 10.23 -16.79 11.51
N GLU A 147 11.36 -17.37 11.91
CA GLU A 147 11.56 -17.92 13.26
C GLU A 147 11.61 -16.78 14.28
N ALA A 148 12.36 -15.72 14.00
CA ALA A 148 12.41 -14.54 14.86
C ALA A 148 11.03 -13.84 14.92
N MET A 149 10.31 -13.76 13.80
CA MET A 149 8.94 -13.22 13.78
C MET A 149 8.01 -14.05 14.65
N LEU A 150 8.03 -15.37 14.52
CA LEU A 150 7.20 -16.27 15.35
C LEU A 150 7.53 -16.14 16.84
N SER A 151 8.81 -16.06 17.18
CA SER A 151 9.27 -15.92 18.57
C SER A 151 8.89 -14.57 19.21
N SER A 152 8.56 -13.59 18.39
CA SER A 152 8.15 -12.24 18.83
C SER A 152 6.64 -12.10 19.03
N VAL A 153 5.85 -13.12 18.71
CA VAL A 153 4.41 -13.14 18.97
C VAL A 153 4.18 -13.38 20.46
N ASN A 154 3.42 -12.50 21.12
CA ASN A 154 3.11 -12.55 22.56
C ASN A 154 1.60 -12.64 22.82
#